data_2d82bc3e7b351ca0b3ecf1e2c2c44880
#
_entry.id   2d82bc3e7b351ca0b3ecf1e2c2c44880
#
_cell.length_a   1.000
_cell.length_b   1.000
_cell.length_c   1.000
_cell.angle_alpha   90.00
_cell.angle_beta   90.00
_cell.angle_gamma   90.00
#
_symmetry.space_group_name_H-M   'P 1'
#
loop_
_entity.id
_entity.type
_entity.pdbx_description
1 polymer ?
#
loop_
_entity_poly.entity_id
_entity_poly.type
_entity_poly.pdbx_seq_one_letter_code
_entity_poly.pdbx_strand_id
1 'polypeptide(L)'
;MVHQDVVAVAPEGRLVPEQIAALPATGVMVHQIVQNHCMVLPRGSRILVLNAHDMIGRLTMQEASRLGMVTVAQVPPGVPHAEALCRQNGAVEVLTGDPLWTINLLHESSFNLVVDTIGSRHIYDACRRVLANYGQFVTCCGDDSLVASPMYRSHMRSLRRSFFRKDRKAIGYEWIGVDTSADTRQALESIRSAVQHGALTPQIRAILPVEMAAQALGASIDPDLVVLRLP
;
A
#
# COMPACT_ATOMS: atom_id res chain seq x y z
N MET A 1 26.96 -9.46 1.22
CA MET A 1 26.71 -10.17 -0.06
C MET A 1 25.21 -10.24 -0.23
N VAL A 2 24.66 -9.76 -1.34
CA VAL A 2 23.22 -9.81 -1.61
C VAL A 2 22.94 -11.05 -2.45
N HIS A 3 21.89 -11.82 -2.11
CA HIS A 3 21.55 -13.03 -2.85
C HIS A 3 20.99 -12.63 -4.23
N GLN A 4 21.34 -13.37 -5.28
CA GLN A 4 20.94 -13.06 -6.65
C GLN A 4 19.42 -13.05 -6.87
N ASP A 5 18.66 -13.76 -6.04
CA ASP A 5 17.20 -13.87 -6.14
C ASP A 5 16.46 -12.62 -5.63
N VAL A 6 17.19 -11.66 -5.02
CA VAL A 6 16.64 -10.38 -4.57
C VAL A 6 17.20 -9.19 -5.34
N VAL A 7 17.75 -9.44 -6.53
CA VAL A 7 18.34 -8.40 -7.40
C VAL A 7 17.68 -8.45 -8.78
N ALA A 8 17.36 -7.30 -9.31
CA ALA A 8 16.92 -7.14 -10.70
C ALA A 8 17.65 -5.96 -11.36
N VAL A 9 17.65 -5.95 -12.68
CA VAL A 9 18.22 -4.83 -13.45
C VAL A 9 17.34 -3.59 -13.28
N ALA A 10 17.96 -2.44 -13.02
CA ALA A 10 17.23 -1.18 -12.93
C ALA A 10 16.50 -0.84 -14.25
N PRO A 11 15.34 -0.16 -14.19
CA PRO A 11 14.66 0.30 -15.39
C PRO A 11 15.50 1.35 -16.12
N GLU A 12 15.57 1.25 -17.43
CA GLU A 12 16.34 2.17 -18.26
C GLU A 12 15.52 3.41 -18.68
N GLY A 13 16.13 4.58 -18.60
CA GLY A 13 15.79 5.77 -19.38
C GLY A 13 14.57 6.59 -18.99
N ARG A 14 13.69 6.14 -18.09
CA ARG A 14 12.47 6.88 -17.72
C ARG A 14 12.47 7.49 -16.34
N LEU A 15 13.27 6.98 -15.44
CA LEU A 15 13.33 7.43 -14.06
C LEU A 15 14.71 7.98 -13.72
N VAL A 16 14.74 8.96 -12.83
CA VAL A 16 15.99 9.40 -12.20
C VAL A 16 16.44 8.41 -11.13
N PRO A 17 17.74 8.36 -10.78
CA PRO A 17 18.28 7.38 -9.82
C PRO A 17 17.52 7.33 -8.50
N GLU A 18 17.07 8.47 -8.01
CA GLU A 18 16.31 8.59 -6.77
C GLU A 18 14.94 7.90 -6.86
N GLN A 19 14.27 8.01 -8.00
CA GLN A 19 13.03 7.29 -8.25
C GLN A 19 13.24 5.78 -8.32
N ILE A 20 14.37 5.36 -8.91
CA ILE A 20 14.73 3.94 -8.95
C ILE A 20 15.00 3.41 -7.53
N ALA A 21 15.72 4.18 -6.70
CA ALA A 21 16.00 3.80 -5.32
C ALA A 21 14.73 3.64 -4.46
N ALA A 22 13.68 4.36 -4.82
CA ALA A 22 12.39 4.34 -4.13
C ALA A 22 11.55 3.08 -4.39
N LEU A 23 11.77 2.40 -5.51
CA LEU A 23 10.89 1.34 -6.00
C LEU A 23 11.02 -0.01 -5.26
N PRO A 24 12.21 -0.50 -4.84
CA PRO A 24 12.34 -1.89 -4.42
C PRO A 24 11.42 -2.26 -3.26
N ALA A 25 11.42 -1.48 -2.19
CA ALA A 25 10.64 -1.79 -1.00
C ALA A 25 9.12 -1.63 -1.25
N THR A 26 8.71 -0.45 -1.67
CA THR A 26 7.29 -0.12 -1.89
C THR A 26 6.72 -0.88 -3.08
N GLY A 27 7.49 -1.02 -4.15
CA GLY A 27 7.07 -1.72 -5.35
C GLY A 27 6.82 -3.21 -5.11
N VAL A 28 7.67 -3.90 -4.32
CA VAL A 28 7.47 -5.31 -3.99
C VAL A 28 6.16 -5.49 -3.23
N MET A 29 5.88 -4.64 -2.22
CA MET A 29 4.60 -4.69 -1.51
C MET A 29 3.41 -4.43 -2.43
N VAL A 30 3.49 -3.42 -3.29
CA VAL A 30 2.43 -3.13 -4.28
C VAL A 30 2.24 -4.29 -5.24
N HIS A 31 3.33 -4.90 -5.72
CA HIS A 31 3.25 -6.08 -6.58
C HIS A 31 2.49 -7.23 -5.89
N GLN A 32 2.81 -7.51 -4.62
CA GLN A 32 2.11 -8.55 -3.85
C GLN A 32 0.62 -8.21 -3.68
N ILE A 33 0.27 -6.96 -3.36
CA ILE A 33 -1.14 -6.51 -3.28
C ILE A 33 -1.85 -6.76 -4.61
N VAL A 34 -1.23 -6.37 -5.71
CA VAL A 34 -1.83 -6.47 -7.04
C VAL A 34 -1.99 -7.92 -7.46
N GLN A 35 -0.94 -8.73 -7.35
CA GLN A 35 -0.95 -10.14 -7.79
C GLN A 35 -1.90 -10.99 -6.96
N ASN A 36 -1.84 -10.86 -5.63
CA ASN A 36 -2.59 -11.73 -4.74
C ASN A 36 -4.05 -11.32 -4.58
N HIS A 37 -4.36 -10.03 -4.78
CA HIS A 37 -5.68 -9.50 -4.45
C HIS A 37 -6.38 -8.81 -5.62
N CYS A 38 -5.70 -7.90 -6.36
CA CYS A 38 -6.39 -7.18 -7.43
C CYS A 38 -6.65 -8.07 -8.66
N MET A 39 -5.68 -8.88 -9.08
CA MET A 39 -5.80 -9.68 -10.30
C MET A 39 -6.85 -10.80 -10.20
N VAL A 40 -7.18 -11.23 -8.99
CA VAL A 40 -8.21 -12.25 -8.75
C VAL A 40 -9.62 -11.68 -8.66
N LEU A 41 -9.76 -10.36 -8.63
CA LEU A 41 -11.06 -9.69 -8.56
C LEU A 41 -11.63 -9.41 -9.97
N PRO A 42 -12.94 -9.47 -10.14
CA PRO A 42 -13.59 -9.01 -11.36
C PRO A 42 -13.34 -7.53 -11.64
N ARG A 43 -13.27 -7.14 -12.91
CA ARG A 43 -13.23 -5.72 -13.30
C ARG A 43 -14.44 -4.98 -12.72
N GLY A 44 -14.23 -3.74 -12.30
CA GLY A 44 -15.26 -2.96 -11.62
C GLY A 44 -15.38 -3.23 -10.11
N SER A 45 -14.61 -4.17 -9.56
CA SER A 45 -14.55 -4.38 -8.11
C SER A 45 -14.09 -3.11 -7.40
N ARG A 46 -14.68 -2.82 -6.24
CA ARG A 46 -14.36 -1.62 -5.46
C ARG A 46 -13.24 -1.88 -4.47
N ILE A 47 -12.26 -1.00 -4.47
CA ILE A 47 -11.10 -1.04 -3.60
C ILE A 47 -11.05 0.25 -2.77
N LEU A 48 -10.93 0.12 -1.46
CA LEU A 48 -10.66 1.23 -0.55
C LEU A 48 -9.18 1.24 -0.21
N VAL A 49 -8.51 2.35 -0.45
CA VAL A 49 -7.11 2.56 -0.08
C VAL A 49 -7.06 3.60 1.03
N LEU A 50 -6.60 3.20 2.21
CA LEU A 50 -6.46 4.08 3.37
C LEU A 50 -5.09 4.75 3.33
N ASN A 51 -5.03 6.01 3.75
CA ASN A 51 -3.83 6.86 3.67
C ASN A 51 -3.26 6.91 2.24
N ALA A 52 -4.16 7.00 1.27
CA ALA A 52 -3.89 6.75 -0.15
C ALA A 52 -2.90 7.73 -0.80
N HIS A 53 -2.53 8.81 -0.11
CA HIS A 53 -1.57 9.80 -0.59
C HIS A 53 -0.11 9.33 -0.43
N ASP A 54 0.14 8.29 0.37
CA ASP A 54 1.48 7.71 0.50
C ASP A 54 1.89 6.95 -0.79
N MET A 55 3.15 6.54 -0.86
CA MET A 55 3.68 5.89 -2.06
C MET A 55 3.03 4.54 -2.35
N ILE A 56 2.77 3.73 -1.32
CA ILE A 56 2.13 2.41 -1.49
C ILE A 56 0.71 2.62 -2.02
N GLY A 57 -0.04 3.55 -1.41
CA GLY A 57 -1.40 3.89 -1.82
C GLY A 57 -1.46 4.36 -3.27
N ARG A 58 -0.60 5.29 -3.64
CA ARG A 58 -0.53 5.84 -5.01
C ARG A 58 -0.23 4.76 -6.05
N LEU A 59 0.82 3.97 -5.84
CA LEU A 59 1.20 2.91 -6.77
C LEU A 59 0.12 1.81 -6.85
N THR A 60 -0.50 1.48 -5.71
CA THR A 60 -1.63 0.54 -5.70
C THR A 60 -2.80 1.06 -6.53
N MET A 61 -3.16 2.34 -6.39
CA MET A 61 -4.24 2.95 -7.19
C MET A 61 -3.92 2.97 -8.69
N GLN A 62 -2.68 3.29 -9.09
CA GLN A 62 -2.25 3.26 -10.50
C GLN A 62 -2.49 1.86 -11.10
N GLU A 63 -1.98 0.82 -10.44
CA GLU A 63 -2.11 -0.55 -10.94
C GLU A 63 -3.56 -1.06 -10.87
N ALA A 64 -4.28 -0.82 -9.78
CA ALA A 64 -5.68 -1.23 -9.65
C ALA A 64 -6.58 -0.56 -10.70
N SER A 65 -6.36 0.74 -10.95
CA SER A 65 -7.08 1.47 -11.99
C SER A 65 -6.80 0.90 -13.39
N ARG A 66 -5.54 0.56 -13.69
CA ARG A 66 -5.15 -0.09 -14.95
C ARG A 66 -5.83 -1.45 -15.14
N LEU A 67 -6.04 -2.19 -14.06
CA LEU A 67 -6.79 -3.45 -14.07
C LEU A 67 -8.31 -3.24 -14.17
N GLY A 68 -8.79 -2.00 -14.17
CA GLY A 68 -10.20 -1.64 -14.27
C GLY A 68 -10.96 -1.75 -12.96
N MET A 69 -10.27 -1.62 -11.82
CA MET A 69 -10.91 -1.53 -10.51
C MET A 69 -11.44 -0.11 -10.25
N VAL A 70 -12.42 0.00 -9.39
CA VAL A 70 -12.96 1.28 -8.90
C VAL A 70 -12.28 1.60 -7.57
N THR A 71 -11.32 2.50 -7.61
CA THR A 71 -10.52 2.87 -6.43
C THR A 71 -11.13 4.06 -5.70
N VAL A 72 -11.32 3.91 -4.40
CA VAL A 72 -11.73 4.95 -3.45
C VAL A 72 -10.54 5.22 -2.53
N ALA A 73 -10.11 6.46 -2.48
CA ALA A 73 -8.99 6.88 -1.66
C ALA A 73 -9.48 7.52 -0.37
N GLN A 74 -8.91 7.16 0.76
CA GLN A 74 -9.05 7.91 2.00
C GLN A 74 -7.75 8.64 2.27
N VAL A 75 -7.82 9.92 2.60
CA VAL A 75 -6.67 10.77 2.95
C VAL A 75 -6.92 11.50 4.26
N PRO A 76 -5.90 11.71 5.11
CA PRO A 76 -6.05 12.48 6.33
C PRO A 76 -6.31 13.96 6.02
N PRO A 77 -6.93 14.70 6.95
CA PRO A 77 -7.14 16.13 6.78
C PRO A 77 -5.81 16.89 6.84
N GLY A 78 -5.74 18.01 6.14
CA GLY A 78 -4.60 18.92 6.21
C GLY A 78 -3.38 18.56 5.35
N VAL A 79 -3.45 17.49 4.56
CA VAL A 79 -2.38 17.16 3.59
C VAL A 79 -2.61 17.95 2.30
N PRO A 80 -1.71 18.90 1.96
CA PRO A 80 -1.87 19.72 0.77
C PRO A 80 -1.91 18.86 -0.50
N HIS A 81 -2.82 19.20 -1.40
CA HIS A 81 -2.95 18.54 -2.72
C HIS A 81 -3.24 17.03 -2.71
N ALA A 82 -3.48 16.40 -1.55
CA ALA A 82 -3.68 14.95 -1.45
C ALA A 82 -4.84 14.46 -2.34
N GLU A 83 -5.94 15.21 -2.40
CA GLU A 83 -7.07 14.85 -3.25
C GLU A 83 -6.69 14.84 -4.74
N ALA A 84 -6.07 15.92 -5.23
CA ALA A 84 -5.64 16.01 -6.62
C ALA A 84 -4.63 14.90 -6.96
N LEU A 85 -3.71 14.64 -6.04
CA LEU A 85 -2.71 13.58 -6.17
C LEU A 85 -3.36 12.19 -6.28
N CYS A 86 -4.33 11.87 -5.43
CA CYS A 86 -5.04 10.60 -5.49
C CYS A 86 -5.83 10.46 -6.80
N ARG A 87 -6.51 11.52 -7.25
CA ARG A 87 -7.23 11.49 -8.54
C ARG A 87 -6.30 11.29 -9.73
N GLN A 88 -5.12 11.94 -9.75
CA GLN A 88 -4.10 11.72 -10.77
C GLN A 88 -3.57 10.28 -10.80
N ASN A 89 -3.60 9.61 -9.66
CA ASN A 89 -3.18 8.21 -9.53
C ASN A 89 -4.34 7.20 -9.68
N GLY A 90 -5.50 7.62 -10.17
CA GLY A 90 -6.60 6.74 -10.56
C GLY A 90 -7.72 6.61 -9.54
N ALA A 91 -7.74 7.41 -8.46
CA ALA A 91 -8.88 7.41 -7.55
C ALA A 91 -10.13 8.00 -8.22
N VAL A 92 -11.22 7.25 -8.21
CA VAL A 92 -12.54 7.70 -8.70
C VAL A 92 -13.20 8.62 -7.67
N GLU A 93 -13.00 8.31 -6.40
CA GLU A 93 -13.54 9.05 -5.26
C GLU A 93 -12.44 9.27 -4.21
N VAL A 94 -12.44 10.44 -3.58
CA VAL A 94 -11.51 10.77 -2.50
C VAL A 94 -12.29 11.23 -1.27
N LEU A 95 -12.01 10.58 -0.15
CA LEU A 95 -12.61 10.85 1.15
C LEU A 95 -11.56 11.52 2.03
N THR A 96 -11.77 12.78 2.37
CA THR A 96 -10.85 13.53 3.24
C THR A 96 -11.39 13.56 4.66
N GLY A 97 -10.58 13.12 5.63
CA GLY A 97 -10.98 13.14 7.03
C GLY A 97 -10.22 12.12 7.88
N ASP A 98 -10.57 12.05 9.15
CA ASP A 98 -10.09 10.97 10.03
C ASP A 98 -10.49 9.60 9.46
N PRO A 99 -9.60 8.62 9.43
CA PRO A 99 -9.88 7.31 8.82
C PRO A 99 -11.07 6.60 9.43
N LEU A 100 -11.19 6.56 10.75
CA LEU A 100 -12.30 5.89 11.41
C LEU A 100 -13.63 6.59 11.13
N TRP A 101 -13.62 7.91 11.12
CA TRP A 101 -14.81 8.69 10.80
C TRP A 101 -15.24 8.46 9.35
N THR A 102 -14.32 8.54 8.40
CA THR A 102 -14.64 8.34 6.96
C THR A 102 -15.11 6.92 6.67
N ILE A 103 -14.50 5.89 7.27
CA ILE A 103 -14.94 4.51 7.12
C ILE A 103 -16.36 4.33 7.65
N ASN A 104 -16.71 4.99 8.75
CA ASN A 104 -18.05 4.88 9.33
C ASN A 104 -19.16 5.54 8.49
N LEU A 105 -18.83 6.44 7.59
CA LEU A 105 -19.77 7.03 6.63
C LEU A 105 -20.02 6.14 5.41
N LEU A 106 -19.15 5.17 5.14
CA LEU A 106 -19.26 4.30 3.99
C LEU A 106 -20.38 3.26 4.17
N HIS A 107 -20.99 2.87 3.06
CA HIS A 107 -21.99 1.81 3.03
C HIS A 107 -21.40 0.46 3.41
N GLU A 108 -22.20 -0.36 4.08
CA GLU A 108 -21.82 -1.71 4.43
C GLU A 108 -21.62 -2.58 3.17
N SER A 109 -20.66 -3.50 3.25
CA SER A 109 -20.43 -4.51 2.21
C SER A 109 -20.16 -3.93 0.81
N SER A 110 -19.60 -2.72 0.72
CA SER A 110 -19.40 -2.01 -0.55
C SER A 110 -18.02 -2.21 -1.18
N PHE A 111 -17.05 -2.82 -0.48
CA PHE A 111 -15.69 -3.01 -0.95
C PHE A 111 -15.28 -4.48 -1.01
N ASN A 112 -14.60 -4.84 -2.08
CA ASN A 112 -14.01 -6.17 -2.27
C ASN A 112 -12.62 -6.29 -1.63
N LEU A 113 -11.89 -5.18 -1.59
CA LEU A 113 -10.55 -5.09 -1.02
C LEU A 113 -10.40 -3.78 -0.24
N VAL A 114 -9.78 -3.85 0.93
CA VAL A 114 -9.24 -2.69 1.64
C VAL A 114 -7.73 -2.85 1.73
N VAL A 115 -7.00 -1.83 1.28
CA VAL A 115 -5.56 -1.72 1.43
C VAL A 115 -5.27 -0.68 2.51
N ASP A 116 -4.60 -1.11 3.57
CA ASP A 116 -4.36 -0.33 4.76
C ASP A 116 -2.87 -0.04 4.94
N THR A 117 -2.50 1.22 4.91
CA THR A 117 -1.15 1.71 5.19
C THR A 117 -1.05 2.50 6.49
N ILE A 118 -2.13 2.50 7.30
CA ILE A 118 -2.19 3.17 8.60
C ILE A 118 -1.86 2.19 9.72
N GLY A 119 -2.43 1.00 9.66
CA GLY A 119 -2.38 0.01 10.72
C GLY A 119 -3.38 0.30 11.83
N SER A 120 -3.44 -0.54 12.77
CA SER A 120 -4.21 -0.62 13.99
C SER A 120 -5.42 -1.54 13.94
N ARG A 121 -5.73 -2.11 15.12
CA ARG A 121 -6.88 -2.98 15.28
C ARG A 121 -8.20 -2.25 15.03
N HIS A 122 -8.30 -0.99 15.44
CA HIS A 122 -9.54 -0.20 15.28
C HIS A 122 -9.88 0.03 13.81
N ILE A 123 -8.86 0.27 12.97
CA ILE A 123 -9.03 0.38 11.51
C ILE A 123 -9.56 -0.92 10.93
N TYR A 124 -8.94 -2.06 11.28
CA TYR A 124 -9.42 -3.36 10.83
C TYR A 124 -10.88 -3.62 11.25
N ASP A 125 -11.20 -3.40 12.52
CA ASP A 125 -12.55 -3.65 13.04
C ASP A 125 -13.61 -2.76 12.35
N ALA A 126 -13.28 -1.49 12.04
CA ALA A 126 -14.13 -0.60 11.26
C ALA A 126 -14.30 -1.08 9.81
N CYS A 127 -13.20 -1.49 9.17
CA CYS A 127 -13.20 -1.95 7.78
C CYS A 127 -14.00 -3.23 7.55
N ARG A 128 -14.15 -4.07 8.55
CA ARG A 128 -14.98 -5.29 8.45
C ARG A 128 -16.44 -5.00 8.07
N ARG A 129 -16.99 -3.87 8.50
CA ARG A 129 -18.35 -3.46 8.16
C ARG A 129 -18.49 -3.14 6.67
N VAL A 130 -17.54 -2.44 6.10
CA VAL A 130 -17.56 -1.96 4.70
C VAL A 130 -17.11 -3.02 3.70
N LEU A 131 -16.38 -4.04 4.13
CA LEU A 131 -16.00 -5.17 3.28
C LEU A 131 -17.20 -6.03 2.92
N ALA A 132 -17.26 -6.45 1.66
CA ALA A 132 -18.21 -7.45 1.15
C ALA A 132 -17.93 -8.83 1.77
N ASN A 133 -18.84 -9.77 1.56
CA ASN A 133 -18.58 -11.16 1.90
C ASN A 133 -17.45 -11.69 1.00
N TYR A 134 -16.50 -12.40 1.57
CA TYR A 134 -15.22 -12.81 0.96
C TYR A 134 -14.29 -11.64 0.57
N GLY A 135 -14.60 -10.41 1.03
CA GLY A 135 -13.70 -9.27 0.88
C GLY A 135 -12.39 -9.48 1.63
N GLN A 136 -11.34 -8.80 1.19
CA GLN A 136 -9.99 -8.93 1.74
C GLN A 136 -9.57 -7.63 2.43
N PHE A 137 -8.96 -7.76 3.60
CA PHE A 137 -8.25 -6.69 4.29
C PHE A 137 -6.75 -6.96 4.23
N VAL A 138 -6.03 -6.10 3.56
CA VAL A 138 -4.58 -6.19 3.39
C VAL A 138 -3.94 -5.00 4.09
N THR A 139 -3.03 -5.25 5.02
CA THR A 139 -2.32 -4.19 5.73
C THR A 139 -0.82 -4.27 5.52
N CYS A 140 -0.20 -3.12 5.27
CA CYS A 140 1.26 -2.97 5.17
C CYS A 140 1.90 -2.61 6.52
N CYS A 141 1.12 -2.15 7.50
CA CYS A 141 1.61 -1.71 8.81
C CYS A 141 1.32 -2.70 9.96
N GLY A 142 0.36 -3.62 9.77
CA GLY A 142 -0.10 -4.53 10.81
C GLY A 142 -1.00 -3.88 11.86
N ASP A 143 -1.25 -4.59 12.95
CA ASP A 143 -2.22 -4.19 13.98
C ASP A 143 -1.71 -3.15 14.97
N ASP A 144 -0.41 -3.03 15.14
CA ASP A 144 0.24 -2.14 16.10
C ASP A 144 1.21 -1.22 15.38
N SER A 145 0.78 -0.02 15.04
CA SER A 145 1.60 0.99 14.38
C SER A 145 2.77 1.50 15.22
N LEU A 146 2.76 1.24 16.52
CA LEU A 146 3.76 1.77 17.48
C LEU A 146 4.86 0.76 17.85
N VAL A 147 4.71 -0.49 17.52
CA VAL A 147 5.75 -1.49 17.76
C VAL A 147 5.90 -2.28 16.47
N ALA A 148 7.11 -2.30 15.91
CA ALA A 148 7.47 -3.26 14.88
C ALA A 148 7.15 -4.66 15.41
N SER A 149 5.90 -5.06 15.24
CA SER A 149 5.41 -6.34 15.74
C SER A 149 6.19 -7.41 14.99
N PRO A 150 6.86 -8.33 15.67
CA PRO A 150 7.53 -9.42 14.99
C PRO A 150 6.53 -10.06 14.02
N MET A 151 6.95 -10.30 12.79
CA MET A 151 6.18 -10.92 11.70
C MET A 151 5.35 -12.12 12.20
N TYR A 152 5.90 -12.89 13.14
CA TYR A 152 5.25 -14.02 13.79
C TYR A 152 3.94 -13.64 14.54
N ARG A 153 3.89 -12.50 15.24
CA ARG A 153 2.68 -12.08 15.97
C ARG A 153 1.55 -11.68 15.02
N SER A 154 1.89 -11.07 13.90
CA SER A 154 0.91 -10.71 12.88
C SER A 154 0.29 -11.95 12.22
N HIS A 155 1.12 -12.92 11.83
CA HIS A 155 0.64 -14.19 11.29
C HIS A 155 -0.22 -14.98 12.27
N MET A 156 0.16 -15.06 13.55
CA MET A 156 -0.63 -15.74 14.57
C MET A 156 -1.98 -15.06 14.84
N ARG A 157 -2.02 -13.72 14.77
CA ARG A 157 -3.28 -12.97 14.89
C ARG A 157 -4.17 -13.19 13.68
N SER A 158 -3.60 -13.24 12.48
CA SER A 158 -4.32 -13.56 11.25
C SER A 158 -4.96 -14.95 11.34
N LEU A 159 -4.21 -15.98 11.74
CA LEU A 159 -4.71 -17.34 11.94
C LEU A 159 -5.82 -17.37 13.02
N ARG A 160 -5.60 -16.72 14.17
CA ARG A 160 -6.61 -16.66 15.24
C ARG A 160 -7.89 -15.99 14.77
N ARG A 161 -7.81 -14.90 14.00
CA ARG A 161 -8.98 -14.23 13.42
C ARG A 161 -9.71 -15.09 12.40
N SER A 162 -8.98 -15.91 11.65
CA SER A 162 -9.56 -16.86 10.72
C SER A 162 -10.33 -18.00 11.43
N PHE A 163 -9.81 -18.51 12.58
CA PHE A 163 -10.40 -19.63 13.31
C PHE A 163 -11.52 -19.26 14.28
N PHE A 164 -11.48 -18.07 14.90
CA PHE A 164 -12.47 -17.65 15.93
C PHE A 164 -13.50 -16.66 15.39
N ARG A 165 -14.09 -16.96 14.27
CA ARG A 165 -15.11 -16.12 13.66
C ARG A 165 -16.43 -16.18 14.41
N LYS A 166 -16.86 -15.01 14.95
CA LYS A 166 -18.24 -14.77 15.38
C LYS A 166 -19.10 -14.12 14.30
N ASP A 167 -18.53 -13.70 13.19
CA ASP A 167 -19.23 -12.92 12.18
C ASP A 167 -19.78 -13.76 11.03
N ARG A 168 -20.92 -13.33 10.51
CA ARG A 168 -21.57 -13.94 9.34
C ARG A 168 -20.78 -13.75 8.03
N LYS A 169 -19.87 -12.75 7.97
CA LYS A 169 -19.07 -12.47 6.77
C LYS A 169 -17.73 -13.21 6.79
N ALA A 170 -17.42 -13.85 5.67
CA ALA A 170 -16.10 -14.42 5.43
C ALA A 170 -15.14 -13.34 4.91
N ILE A 171 -14.32 -12.77 5.78
CA ILE A 171 -13.34 -11.72 5.44
C ILE A 171 -11.94 -12.30 5.56
N GLY A 172 -11.12 -12.13 4.51
CA GLY A 172 -9.70 -12.45 4.55
C GLY A 172 -8.92 -11.34 5.26
N TYR A 173 -7.77 -11.71 5.83
CA TYR A 173 -6.82 -10.78 6.42
C TYR A 173 -5.42 -11.21 6.05
N GLU A 174 -4.66 -10.29 5.48
CA GLU A 174 -3.26 -10.51 5.13
C GLU A 174 -2.42 -9.32 5.58
N TRP A 175 -1.23 -9.61 6.10
CA TRP A 175 -0.19 -8.63 6.34
C TRP A 175 0.88 -8.78 5.26
N ILE A 176 1.19 -7.68 4.58
CA ILE A 176 2.22 -7.61 3.55
C ILE A 176 3.36 -6.73 4.08
N GLY A 177 4.56 -7.27 4.08
CA GLY A 177 5.78 -6.55 4.43
C GLY A 177 6.85 -6.73 3.37
N VAL A 178 7.93 -5.98 3.49
CA VAL A 178 9.11 -6.20 2.66
C VAL A 178 9.71 -7.55 3.08
N ASP A 179 9.54 -8.54 2.23
CA ASP A 179 10.12 -9.86 2.40
C ASP A 179 11.14 -10.12 1.29
N THR A 180 12.21 -10.80 1.63
CA THR A 180 13.24 -11.27 0.70
C THR A 180 12.96 -12.72 0.27
N SER A 181 11.71 -13.03 0.01
CA SER A 181 11.28 -14.34 -0.47
C SER A 181 11.74 -14.60 -1.91
N ALA A 182 11.60 -15.84 -2.36
CA ALA A 182 11.93 -16.24 -3.73
C ALA A 182 11.18 -15.43 -4.82
N ASP A 183 10.05 -14.86 -4.48
CA ASP A 183 9.23 -14.07 -5.42
C ASP A 183 9.71 -12.62 -5.57
N THR A 184 10.66 -12.15 -4.74
CA THR A 184 11.15 -10.76 -4.78
C THR A 184 11.74 -10.39 -6.13
N ARG A 185 12.52 -11.27 -6.75
CA ARG A 185 13.10 -11.04 -8.07
C ARG A 185 12.02 -10.87 -9.14
N GLN A 186 11.03 -11.75 -9.15
CA GLN A 186 9.91 -11.66 -10.09
C GLN A 186 9.12 -10.37 -9.89
N ALA A 187 8.89 -9.97 -8.64
CA ALA A 187 8.25 -8.71 -8.30
C ALA A 187 9.05 -7.50 -8.87
N LEU A 188 10.35 -7.48 -8.66
CA LEU A 188 11.23 -6.41 -9.17
C LEU A 188 11.25 -6.36 -10.71
N GLU A 189 11.26 -7.50 -11.39
CA GLU A 189 11.19 -7.56 -12.86
C GLU A 189 9.83 -7.08 -13.38
N SER A 190 8.74 -7.41 -12.71
CA SER A 190 7.39 -6.90 -13.03
C SER A 190 7.30 -5.39 -12.84
N ILE A 191 7.84 -4.86 -11.74
CA ILE A 191 7.92 -3.42 -11.48
C ILE A 191 8.73 -2.72 -12.56
N ARG A 192 9.90 -3.26 -12.91
CA ARG A 192 10.72 -2.75 -14.00
C ARG A 192 9.93 -2.65 -15.30
N SER A 193 9.22 -3.71 -15.65
CA SER A 193 8.37 -3.74 -16.84
C SER A 193 7.26 -2.68 -16.78
N ALA A 194 6.56 -2.56 -15.66
CA ALA A 194 5.51 -1.55 -15.46
C ALA A 194 6.04 -0.12 -15.61
N VAL A 195 7.22 0.17 -15.06
CA VAL A 195 7.92 1.45 -15.22
C VAL A 195 8.30 1.71 -16.68
N GLN A 196 8.89 0.74 -17.37
CA GLN A 196 9.31 0.88 -18.76
C GLN A 196 8.13 1.17 -19.70
N HIS A 197 6.96 0.59 -19.42
CA HIS A 197 5.73 0.87 -20.17
C HIS A 197 4.99 2.12 -19.69
N GLY A 198 5.51 2.84 -18.67
CA GLY A 198 4.87 4.03 -18.13
C GLY A 198 3.59 3.77 -17.33
N ALA A 199 3.36 2.52 -16.94
CA ALA A 199 2.21 2.12 -16.13
C ALA A 199 2.41 2.47 -14.65
N LEU A 200 3.66 2.57 -14.19
CA LEU A 200 4.02 2.87 -12.82
C LEU A 200 5.01 4.04 -12.79
N THR A 201 4.69 5.08 -12.03
CA THR A 201 5.57 6.25 -11.87
C THR A 201 5.68 6.61 -10.38
N PRO A 202 6.83 6.31 -9.74
CA PRO A 202 7.04 6.68 -8.36
C PRO A 202 7.21 8.20 -8.24
N GLN A 203 6.53 8.79 -7.28
CA GLN A 203 6.65 10.21 -6.96
C GLN A 203 7.40 10.34 -5.64
N ILE A 204 8.55 11.00 -5.68
CA ILE A 204 9.38 11.28 -4.51
C ILE A 204 9.02 12.67 -4.00
N ARG A 205 8.86 12.81 -2.70
CA ARG A 205 8.55 14.09 -2.08
C ARG A 205 9.80 14.93 -1.83
N ALA A 206 10.87 14.30 -1.34
CA ALA A 206 12.10 15.01 -1.03
C ALA A 206 13.33 14.15 -1.27
N ILE A 207 14.38 14.80 -1.73
CA ILE A 207 15.72 14.23 -1.83
C ILE A 207 16.57 15.01 -0.85
N LEU A 208 17.13 14.35 0.14
CA LEU A 208 17.93 14.97 1.19
C LEU A 208 19.36 14.42 1.17
N PRO A 209 20.37 15.23 1.51
CA PRO A 209 21.70 14.71 1.76
C PRO A 209 21.69 13.68 2.90
N VAL A 210 22.58 12.70 2.86
CA VAL A 210 22.63 11.63 3.88
C VAL A 210 22.89 12.17 5.29
N GLU A 211 23.55 13.31 5.40
CA GLU A 211 23.81 14.01 6.66
C GLU A 211 22.52 14.46 7.36
N MET A 212 21.43 14.60 6.61
CA MET A 212 20.11 14.93 7.12
C MET A 212 19.26 13.70 7.49
N ALA A 213 19.83 12.49 7.46
CA ALA A 213 19.11 11.25 7.75
C ALA A 213 18.42 11.26 9.12
N ALA A 214 19.08 11.81 10.15
CA ALA A 214 18.48 11.92 11.49
C ALA A 214 17.23 12.82 11.49
N GLN A 215 17.25 13.89 10.71
CA GLN A 215 16.09 14.78 10.56
C GLN A 215 14.99 14.10 9.75
N ALA A 216 15.34 13.35 8.72
CA ALA A 216 14.39 12.57 7.91
C ALA A 216 13.67 11.49 8.74
N LEU A 217 14.36 10.89 9.70
CA LEU A 217 13.81 9.86 10.59
C LEU A 217 13.09 10.42 11.82
N GLY A 218 13.53 11.59 12.33
CA GLY A 218 13.04 12.17 13.58
C GLY A 218 11.96 13.23 13.43
N ALA A 219 11.81 13.83 12.28
CA ALA A 219 10.70 14.72 12.03
C ALA A 219 9.45 13.85 11.76
N SER A 220 8.30 14.33 12.26
CA SER A 220 6.99 13.95 11.72
C SER A 220 6.90 14.41 10.26
N ILE A 221 7.90 14.06 9.46
CA ILE A 221 7.86 14.18 8.03
C ILE A 221 6.83 13.12 7.65
N ASP A 222 5.72 13.61 7.17
CA ASP A 222 4.73 12.89 6.42
C ASP A 222 5.39 11.68 5.74
N PRO A 223 4.86 10.46 5.86
CA PRO A 223 5.50 9.20 5.45
C PRO A 223 5.79 9.08 3.95
N ASP A 224 5.70 10.19 3.24
CA ASP A 224 6.11 10.25 1.84
C ASP A 224 7.60 9.99 1.70
N LEU A 225 7.91 9.19 0.74
CA LEU A 225 9.23 8.64 0.49
C LEU A 225 10.29 9.74 0.38
N VAL A 226 11.18 9.76 1.34
CA VAL A 226 12.39 10.57 1.33
C VAL A 226 13.54 9.71 0.84
N VAL A 227 14.24 10.17 -0.18
CA VAL A 227 15.44 9.52 -0.68
C VAL A 227 16.66 10.27 -0.15
N LEU A 228 17.58 9.54 0.44
CA LEU A 228 18.86 10.08 0.89
C LEU A 228 19.88 9.95 -0.22
N ARG A 229 20.51 11.07 -0.59
CA ARG A 229 21.58 11.09 -1.57
C ARG A 229 22.91 10.95 -0.84
N LEU A 230 23.69 9.97 -1.25
CA LEU A 230 25.10 9.84 -0.87
C LEU A 230 25.95 10.85 -1.65
N PRO A 231 27.08 11.33 -1.08
CA PRO A 231 28.01 12.23 -1.75
C PRO A 231 28.62 11.61 -3.01
#